data_f6e0f3abc4093eef17cdf4ed9bc9a843
#
_entry.id   f6e0f3abc4093eef17cdf4ed9bc9a843
#
_cell.length_a   1.000
_cell.length_b   1.000
_cell.length_c   1.000
_cell.angle_alpha   90.00
_cell.angle_beta   90.00
_cell.angle_gamma   90.00
#
_symmetry.space_group_name_H-M   'P 1'
#
loop_
_entity.id
_entity.type
_entity.pdbx_description
1 polymer ?
#
loop_
_entity_poly.entity_id
_entity_poly.type
_entity_poly.pdbx_seq_one_letter_code
_entity_poly.pdbx_strand_id
1 'polypeptide(L)'
;ESIDCEAYCRQYRSQLNRIPPFVVLIPSYGDIGFCWEPFDRYNRVTSRGRIAIPMYTKNLKTALLTATADLRWQVAKEKASYYWMEEGLTGNYYQWFQTQKLKGDVKEYFIEDYLVWMTKESEGIQKLEREVRNVFWRFMPFSKDIKEELKTRAPIYQELYQKDLNRQMSDGY
;
A
#
# COMPACT_ATOMS: atom_id res chain seq x y z
N GLU A 1 -8.27 6.40 -7.20
CA GLU A 1 -7.52 5.45 -6.38
C GLU A 1 -8.37 4.98 -5.21
N SER A 2 -8.35 3.66 -4.91
CA SER A 2 -9.17 3.08 -3.84
C SER A 2 -8.65 3.35 -2.43
N ILE A 3 -7.43 3.86 -2.31
CA ILE A 3 -6.79 4.15 -1.03
C ILE A 3 -7.09 5.58 -0.58
N ASP A 4 -7.33 5.75 0.72
CA ASP A 4 -7.41 7.08 1.33
C ASP A 4 -6.03 7.73 1.33
N CYS A 5 -5.75 8.50 0.28
CA CYS A 5 -4.47 9.17 0.11
C CYS A 5 -4.19 10.21 1.21
N GLU A 6 -5.22 10.82 1.80
CA GLU A 6 -5.03 11.76 2.90
C GLU A 6 -4.55 11.07 4.17
N ALA A 7 -5.16 9.94 4.54
CA ALA A 7 -4.73 9.16 5.69
C ALA A 7 -3.31 8.63 5.49
N TYR A 8 -2.99 8.15 4.28
CA TYR A 8 -1.65 7.70 3.92
C TYR A 8 -0.62 8.84 4.02
N CYS A 9 -0.95 10.03 3.50
CA CYS A 9 -0.08 11.20 3.55
C CYS A 9 0.17 11.68 4.97
N ARG A 10 -0.85 11.74 5.81
CA ARG A 10 -0.69 12.12 7.22
C ARG A 10 0.27 11.19 7.95
N GLN A 11 0.17 9.89 7.71
CA GLN A 11 1.02 8.88 8.33
C GLN A 11 2.50 9.09 8.01
N TYR A 12 2.82 9.46 6.78
CA TYR A 12 4.20 9.67 6.34
C TYR A 12 4.63 11.14 6.32
N ARG A 13 3.81 12.05 6.87
CA ARG A 13 4.05 13.50 6.89
C ARG A 13 4.43 14.06 5.52
N SER A 14 3.84 13.50 4.47
CA SER A 14 4.10 13.89 3.09
C SER A 14 2.87 14.58 2.51
N GLN A 15 2.96 15.85 2.20
CA GLN A 15 1.84 16.58 1.57
C GLN A 15 1.60 16.20 0.11
N LEU A 16 2.50 15.45 -0.49
CA LEU A 16 2.60 15.27 -1.94
C LEU A 16 2.14 13.93 -2.46
N ASN A 17 1.80 12.99 -1.58
CA ASN A 17 1.18 11.73 -2.00
C ASN A 17 -0.25 11.91 -2.55
N ARG A 18 -0.78 13.12 -2.54
CA ARG A 18 -2.01 13.49 -3.24
C ARG A 18 -1.81 13.60 -4.75
N ILE A 19 -0.58 13.74 -5.20
CA ILE A 19 -0.24 13.88 -6.61
C ILE A 19 0.29 12.54 -7.10
N PRO A 20 -0.23 12.00 -8.21
CA PRO A 20 0.27 10.75 -8.77
C PRO A 20 1.77 10.82 -9.07
N PRO A 21 2.51 9.71 -8.96
CA PRO A 21 3.92 9.67 -9.30
C PRO A 21 4.13 9.96 -10.79
N PHE A 22 5.34 10.37 -11.16
CA PHE A 22 5.74 10.41 -12.55
C PHE A 22 5.82 8.98 -13.10
N VAL A 23 5.36 8.79 -14.32
CA VAL A 23 5.42 7.51 -15.02
C VAL A 23 6.50 7.56 -16.07
N VAL A 24 7.45 6.65 -15.99
CA VAL A 24 8.51 6.45 -16.99
C VAL A 24 8.20 5.19 -17.78
N LEU A 25 8.10 5.31 -19.08
CA LEU A 25 7.95 4.16 -19.98
C LEU A 25 9.33 3.63 -20.35
N ILE A 26 9.54 2.34 -20.15
CA ILE A 26 10.78 1.67 -20.51
C ILE A 26 10.56 0.70 -21.68
N PRO A 27 11.51 0.59 -22.65
CA PRO A 27 11.38 -0.26 -23.81
C PRO A 27 11.56 -1.74 -23.44
N SER A 28 10.60 -2.29 -22.74
CA SER A 28 10.59 -3.69 -22.29
C SER A 28 9.22 -4.31 -22.43
N TYR A 29 9.17 -5.63 -22.38
CA TYR A 29 7.95 -6.44 -22.37
C TYR A 29 7.63 -6.90 -20.95
N GLY A 30 6.36 -7.17 -20.70
CA GLY A 30 5.87 -7.74 -19.44
C GLY A 30 4.85 -6.86 -18.75
N ASP A 31 4.31 -7.36 -17.63
CA ASP A 31 3.22 -6.73 -16.89
C ASP A 31 3.63 -6.33 -15.48
N ILE A 32 4.94 -6.23 -15.21
CA ILE A 32 5.50 -5.85 -13.92
C ILE A 32 6.17 -4.49 -14.05
N GLY A 33 5.58 -3.50 -13.38
CA GLY A 33 6.22 -2.22 -13.15
C GLY A 33 6.99 -2.21 -11.83
N PHE A 34 7.77 -1.17 -11.60
CA PHE A 34 8.56 -1.03 -10.38
C PHE A 34 8.74 0.44 -10.00
N CYS A 35 9.16 0.68 -8.76
CA CYS A 35 9.56 1.99 -8.30
C CYS A 35 10.93 2.33 -8.86
N TRP A 36 10.99 3.37 -9.67
CA TRP A 36 12.27 3.91 -10.14
C TRP A 36 12.96 4.69 -9.03
N GLU A 37 12.20 5.57 -8.38
CA GLU A 37 12.71 6.45 -7.36
C GLU A 37 11.57 6.87 -6.41
N PRO A 38 11.63 6.50 -5.10
CA PRO A 38 10.55 6.87 -4.18
C PRO A 38 10.51 8.36 -3.88
N PHE A 39 11.67 9.01 -3.86
CA PHE A 39 11.84 10.43 -3.61
C PHE A 39 12.91 11.02 -4.53
N ASP A 40 12.73 12.28 -4.91
CA ASP A 40 13.78 13.04 -5.58
C ASP A 40 14.99 13.18 -4.65
N ARG A 41 16.18 12.97 -5.18
CA ARG A 41 17.45 13.08 -4.45
C ARG A 41 17.62 14.43 -3.78
N TYR A 42 17.18 15.49 -4.45
CA TYR A 42 17.38 16.88 -4.01
C TYR A 42 16.18 17.46 -3.27
N ASN A 43 15.00 16.88 -3.42
CA ASN A 43 13.79 17.42 -2.81
C ASN A 43 12.84 16.32 -2.32
N ARG A 44 13.19 15.69 -1.21
CA ARG A 44 12.42 14.61 -0.60
C ARG A 44 11.06 15.05 -0.06
N VAL A 45 10.90 16.34 0.24
CA VAL A 45 9.65 16.87 0.81
C VAL A 45 8.59 17.04 -0.29
N THR A 46 9.00 17.45 -1.47
CA THR A 46 8.11 17.78 -2.59
C THR A 46 8.11 16.71 -3.69
N SER A 47 8.89 15.66 -3.54
CA SER A 47 9.01 14.61 -4.54
C SER A 47 7.74 13.77 -4.67
N ARG A 48 7.28 13.65 -5.90
CA ARG A 48 6.14 12.79 -6.28
C ARG A 48 6.49 11.32 -6.39
N GLY A 49 7.77 10.98 -6.40
CA GLY A 49 8.26 9.67 -6.79
C GLY A 49 8.16 9.43 -8.30
N ARG A 50 8.81 8.37 -8.74
CA ARG A 50 8.80 7.89 -10.12
C ARG A 50 8.58 6.40 -10.16
N ILE A 51 7.68 5.96 -11.03
CA ILE A 51 7.45 4.54 -11.33
C ILE A 51 7.81 4.26 -12.78
N ALA A 52 8.32 3.06 -13.04
CA ALA A 52 8.64 2.60 -14.37
C ALA A 52 7.69 1.50 -14.81
N ILE A 53 7.22 1.60 -16.04
CA ILE A 53 6.24 0.67 -16.62
C ILE A 53 6.76 0.19 -17.98
N PRO A 54 6.67 -1.12 -18.30
CA PRO A 54 7.00 -1.64 -19.62
C PRO A 54 6.12 -1.00 -20.71
N MET A 55 6.74 -0.51 -21.79
CA MET A 55 5.99 0.03 -22.94
C MET A 55 5.10 -1.02 -23.61
N TYR A 56 5.56 -2.27 -23.62
CA TYR A 56 4.87 -3.38 -24.29
C TYR A 56 4.19 -4.29 -23.24
N THR A 57 3.36 -3.70 -22.42
CA THR A 57 2.54 -4.44 -21.44
C THR A 57 1.25 -4.93 -22.09
N LYS A 58 0.82 -6.13 -21.73
CA LYS A 58 -0.51 -6.67 -22.09
C LYS A 58 -1.57 -6.31 -21.03
N ASN A 59 -1.15 -6.02 -19.82
CA ASN A 59 -2.02 -5.67 -18.71
C ASN A 59 -1.50 -4.42 -17.99
N LEU A 60 -1.89 -3.27 -18.50
CA LEU A 60 -1.49 -1.98 -17.96
C LEU A 60 -1.90 -1.80 -16.49
N LYS A 61 -3.07 -2.31 -16.10
CA LYS A 61 -3.55 -2.25 -14.71
C LYS A 61 -2.59 -2.97 -13.78
N THR A 62 -2.18 -4.18 -14.13
CA THR A 62 -1.20 -4.94 -13.32
C THR A 62 0.15 -4.24 -13.26
N ALA A 63 0.64 -3.73 -14.37
CA ALA A 63 1.91 -2.98 -14.41
C ALA A 63 1.87 -1.73 -13.50
N LEU A 64 0.78 -0.98 -13.53
CA LEU A 64 0.57 0.19 -12.66
C LEU A 64 0.47 -0.20 -11.18
N LEU A 65 -0.28 -1.26 -10.86
CA LEU A 65 -0.46 -1.71 -9.48
C LEU A 65 0.84 -2.26 -8.88
N THR A 66 1.60 -3.04 -9.64
CA THR A 66 2.91 -3.55 -9.17
C THR A 66 3.90 -2.42 -8.94
N ALA A 67 3.96 -1.45 -9.85
CA ALA A 67 4.82 -0.27 -9.71
C ALA A 67 4.41 0.60 -8.49
N THR A 68 3.12 0.80 -8.29
CA THR A 68 2.59 1.56 -7.15
C THR A 68 2.83 0.83 -5.83
N ALA A 69 2.69 -0.48 -5.80
CA ALA A 69 3.00 -1.30 -4.63
C ALA A 69 4.47 -1.16 -4.22
N ASP A 70 5.38 -1.27 -5.18
CA ASP A 70 6.81 -1.08 -4.95
C ASP A 70 7.12 0.33 -4.45
N LEU A 71 6.50 1.35 -5.05
CA LEU A 71 6.63 2.74 -4.59
C LEU A 71 6.16 2.89 -3.12
N ARG A 72 5.00 2.36 -2.77
CA ARG A 72 4.47 2.45 -1.40
C ARG A 72 5.37 1.75 -0.39
N TRP A 73 5.89 0.59 -0.74
CA TRP A 73 6.86 -0.13 0.09
C TRP A 73 8.13 0.68 0.30
N GLN A 74 8.72 1.20 -0.78
CA GLN A 74 9.95 1.99 -0.72
C GLN A 74 9.78 3.29 0.07
N VAL A 75 8.67 4.00 -0.11
CA VAL A 75 8.35 5.21 0.66
C VAL A 75 8.25 4.89 2.15
N ALA A 76 7.50 3.85 2.51
CA ALA A 76 7.35 3.44 3.90
C ALA A 76 8.69 3.03 4.53
N LYS A 77 9.48 2.25 3.80
CA LYS A 77 10.79 1.79 4.24
C LYS A 77 11.77 2.94 4.47
N GLU A 78 11.87 3.89 3.54
CA GLU A 78 12.76 5.04 3.69
C GLU A 78 12.32 5.98 4.81
N LYS A 79 11.02 6.16 5.01
CA LYS A 79 10.51 6.98 6.13
C LYS A 79 10.78 6.36 7.49
N ALA A 80 10.69 5.04 7.60
CA ALA A 80 11.04 4.33 8.82
C ALA A 80 12.56 4.22 9.06
N SER A 81 13.36 4.39 7.99
CA SER A 81 14.83 4.35 8.04
C SER A 81 15.34 3.05 8.71
N TYR A 82 16.08 3.14 9.81
CA TYR A 82 16.63 1.99 10.51
C TYR A 82 15.56 1.08 11.14
N TYR A 83 14.37 1.62 11.42
CA TYR A 83 13.27 0.90 12.09
C TYR A 83 12.27 0.27 11.12
N TRP A 84 12.61 0.15 9.85
CA TRP A 84 11.68 -0.37 8.83
C TRP A 84 11.19 -1.80 9.09
N MET A 85 11.95 -2.61 9.83
CA MET A 85 11.56 -3.97 10.24
C MET A 85 10.75 -4.02 11.54
N GLU A 86 10.64 -2.91 12.25
CA GLU A 86 10.07 -2.86 13.60
C GLU A 86 8.73 -2.13 13.64
N GLU A 87 8.56 -1.09 12.84
CA GLU A 87 7.39 -0.23 12.92
C GLU A 87 6.77 0.14 11.55
N GLY A 88 5.55 0.69 11.60
CA GLY A 88 4.84 1.16 10.42
C GLY A 88 4.38 0.03 9.51
N LEU A 89 4.08 0.38 8.27
CA LEU A 89 3.62 -0.58 7.26
C LEU A 89 4.64 -1.71 7.07
N THR A 90 5.88 -1.36 6.80
CA THR A 90 6.94 -2.34 6.51
C THR A 90 7.26 -3.21 7.71
N GLY A 91 7.30 -2.64 8.91
CA GLY A 91 7.60 -3.39 10.14
C GLY A 91 6.51 -4.41 10.48
N ASN A 92 5.26 -4.01 10.45
CA ASN A 92 4.15 -4.92 10.74
C ASN A 92 4.02 -6.03 9.70
N TYR A 93 4.22 -5.70 8.42
CA TYR A 93 4.22 -6.72 7.36
C TYR A 93 5.42 -7.66 7.47
N TYR A 94 6.61 -7.14 7.77
CA TYR A 94 7.81 -7.94 7.97
C TYR A 94 7.70 -8.91 9.15
N GLN A 95 7.11 -8.48 10.26
CA GLN A 95 6.88 -9.34 11.42
C GLN A 95 5.94 -10.49 11.09
N TRP A 96 4.84 -10.22 10.36
CA TRP A 96 3.98 -11.29 9.86
C TRP A 96 4.74 -12.26 8.95
N PHE A 97 5.52 -11.74 8.00
CA PHE A 97 6.33 -12.54 7.08
C PHE A 97 7.29 -13.47 7.84
N GLN A 98 7.93 -12.98 8.90
CA GLN A 98 8.81 -13.74 9.77
C GLN A 98 8.05 -14.85 10.52
N THR A 99 6.89 -14.56 11.06
CA THR A 99 6.09 -15.57 11.81
C THR A 99 5.61 -16.69 10.91
N GLN A 100 5.35 -16.42 9.64
CA GLN A 100 4.98 -17.42 8.64
C GLN A 100 6.18 -18.26 8.15
N LYS A 101 7.39 -17.90 8.52
CA LYS A 101 8.64 -18.55 8.07
C LYS A 101 8.76 -18.64 6.55
N LEU A 102 8.26 -17.63 5.86
CA LEU A 102 8.33 -17.54 4.41
C LEU A 102 9.77 -17.32 3.95
N LYS A 103 10.07 -17.82 2.77
CA LYS A 103 11.40 -17.68 2.14
C LYS A 103 11.29 -16.71 0.95
N GLY A 104 12.37 -15.97 0.72
CA GLY A 104 12.45 -15.03 -0.38
C GLY A 104 12.40 -13.56 0.06
N ASP A 105 12.11 -12.68 -0.86
CA ASP A 105 12.05 -11.23 -0.61
C ASP A 105 10.67 -10.83 -0.09
N VAL A 106 10.63 -10.25 1.09
CA VAL A 106 9.41 -9.76 1.73
C VAL A 106 8.66 -8.74 0.84
N LYS A 107 9.39 -7.93 0.08
CA LYS A 107 8.78 -6.95 -0.83
C LYS A 107 7.98 -7.60 -1.95
N GLU A 108 8.45 -8.72 -2.50
CA GLU A 108 7.72 -9.47 -3.53
C GLU A 108 6.37 -9.98 -3.00
N TYR A 109 6.36 -10.54 -1.80
CA TYR A 109 5.11 -10.94 -1.12
C TYR A 109 4.18 -9.76 -0.88
N PHE A 110 4.73 -8.64 -0.46
CA PHE A 110 3.96 -7.41 -0.26
C PHE A 110 3.30 -6.94 -1.56
N ILE A 111 4.02 -6.96 -2.68
CA ILE A 111 3.48 -6.57 -3.99
C ILE A 111 2.33 -7.49 -4.41
N GLU A 112 2.47 -8.80 -4.24
CA GLU A 112 1.40 -9.76 -4.54
C GLU A 112 0.16 -9.52 -3.67
N ASP A 113 0.35 -9.34 -2.37
CA ASP A 113 -0.75 -9.05 -1.44
C ASP A 113 -1.39 -7.68 -1.71
N TYR A 114 -0.60 -6.68 -2.12
CA TYR A 114 -1.12 -5.39 -2.54
C TYR A 114 -2.03 -5.52 -3.77
N LEU A 115 -1.67 -6.33 -4.75
CA LEU A 115 -2.53 -6.62 -5.90
C LEU A 115 -3.87 -7.21 -5.45
N VAL A 116 -3.85 -8.15 -4.54
CA VAL A 116 -5.06 -8.76 -3.96
C VAL A 116 -5.88 -7.72 -3.19
N TRP A 117 -5.23 -6.87 -2.40
CA TRP A 117 -5.85 -5.77 -1.68
C TRP A 117 -6.64 -4.84 -2.61
N MET A 118 -6.01 -4.42 -3.70
CA MET A 118 -6.57 -3.46 -4.65
C MET A 118 -7.61 -4.06 -5.59
N THR A 119 -7.55 -5.36 -5.89
CA THR A 119 -8.41 -5.99 -6.91
C THR A 119 -9.48 -6.91 -6.35
N LYS A 120 -9.31 -7.46 -5.17
CA LYS A 120 -10.22 -8.41 -4.55
C LYS A 120 -10.81 -7.90 -3.24
N GLU A 121 -9.98 -7.57 -2.29
CA GLU A 121 -10.44 -7.08 -0.98
C GLU A 121 -11.24 -5.76 -1.10
N SER A 122 -10.88 -4.89 -2.04
CA SER A 122 -11.63 -3.66 -2.34
C SER A 122 -13.06 -3.93 -2.82
N GLU A 123 -13.32 -5.11 -3.36
CA GLU A 123 -14.64 -5.56 -3.80
C GLU A 123 -15.36 -6.44 -2.76
N GLY A 124 -14.76 -6.65 -1.59
CA GLY A 124 -15.32 -7.49 -0.54
C GLY A 124 -14.99 -8.97 -0.66
N ILE A 125 -14.10 -9.35 -1.58
CA ILE A 125 -13.65 -10.73 -1.78
C ILE A 125 -12.45 -10.99 -0.87
N GLN A 126 -12.67 -11.75 0.20
CA GLN A 126 -11.66 -12.05 1.21
C GLN A 126 -10.65 -13.07 0.68
N LYS A 127 -9.44 -12.63 0.37
CA LYS A 127 -8.34 -13.48 -0.12
C LYS A 127 -7.06 -13.34 0.70
N LEU A 128 -6.89 -12.22 1.41
CA LEU A 128 -5.73 -12.03 2.28
C LEU A 128 -5.90 -12.77 3.61
N GLU A 129 -4.79 -13.12 4.22
CA GLU A 129 -4.77 -13.57 5.60
C GLU A 129 -5.19 -12.44 6.54
N ARG A 130 -5.73 -12.81 7.70
CA ARG A 130 -6.30 -11.86 8.66
C ARG A 130 -5.30 -10.80 9.10
N GLU A 131 -4.07 -11.21 9.41
CA GLU A 131 -3.00 -10.31 9.86
C GLU A 131 -2.61 -9.33 8.77
N VAL A 132 -2.46 -9.80 7.53
CA VAL A 132 -2.14 -8.97 6.38
C VAL A 132 -3.26 -7.98 6.11
N ARG A 133 -4.53 -8.42 6.14
CA ARG A 133 -5.69 -7.54 6.00
C ARG A 133 -5.70 -6.44 7.06
N ASN A 134 -5.38 -6.78 8.31
CA ASN A 134 -5.30 -5.81 9.40
C ASN A 134 -4.20 -4.78 9.18
N VAL A 135 -3.04 -5.21 8.70
CA VAL A 135 -1.92 -4.31 8.35
C VAL A 135 -2.34 -3.34 7.25
N PHE A 136 -2.92 -3.85 6.16
CA PHE A 136 -3.33 -3.02 5.04
C PHE A 136 -4.48 -2.07 5.40
N TRP A 137 -5.45 -2.53 6.16
CA TRP A 137 -6.54 -1.69 6.65
C TRP A 137 -6.04 -0.52 7.50
N ARG A 138 -5.02 -0.76 8.32
CA ARG A 138 -4.45 0.27 9.19
C ARG A 138 -3.55 1.25 8.45
N PHE A 139 -2.67 0.75 7.59
CA PHE A 139 -1.58 1.54 7.00
C PHE A 139 -1.84 1.98 5.56
N MET A 140 -2.73 1.29 4.86
CA MET A 140 -3.19 1.64 3.52
C MET A 140 -4.72 1.55 3.43
N PRO A 141 -5.44 2.34 4.25
CA PRO A 141 -6.89 2.25 4.33
C PRO A 141 -7.54 2.60 2.98
N PHE A 142 -8.64 1.94 2.69
CA PHE A 142 -9.49 2.33 1.57
C PHE A 142 -10.14 3.70 1.81
N SER A 143 -10.59 4.33 0.73
CA SER A 143 -11.40 5.54 0.80
C SER A 143 -12.67 5.29 1.64
N LYS A 144 -13.23 6.37 2.18
CA LYS A 144 -14.42 6.28 3.04
C LYS A 144 -15.58 5.58 2.33
N ASP A 145 -15.80 5.86 1.06
CA ASP A 145 -16.89 5.28 0.28
C ASP A 145 -16.75 3.76 0.16
N ILE A 146 -15.54 3.29 -0.12
CA ILE A 146 -15.26 1.84 -0.20
C ILE A 146 -15.42 1.19 1.17
N LYS A 147 -14.94 1.80 2.25
CA LYS A 147 -15.14 1.28 3.63
C LYS A 147 -16.61 1.14 3.99
N GLU A 148 -17.44 2.13 3.65
CA GLU A 148 -18.90 2.09 3.87
C GLU A 148 -19.57 0.96 3.09
N GLU A 149 -19.14 0.73 1.85
CA GLU A 149 -19.64 -0.39 1.05
C GLU A 149 -19.19 -1.74 1.63
N LEU A 150 -17.92 -1.89 1.96
CA LEU A 150 -17.36 -3.12 2.53
C LEU A 150 -18.01 -3.51 3.85
N LYS A 151 -18.35 -2.55 4.69
CA LYS A 151 -19.03 -2.77 5.97
C LYS A 151 -20.33 -3.58 5.81
N THR A 152 -21.03 -3.42 4.69
CA THR A 152 -22.28 -4.12 4.41
C THR A 152 -22.08 -5.49 3.76
N ARG A 153 -20.89 -5.77 3.24
CA ARG A 153 -20.61 -6.99 2.46
C ARG A 153 -20.23 -8.19 3.30
N ALA A 154 -19.46 -7.99 4.38
CA ALA A 154 -19.04 -9.10 5.22
C ALA A 154 -18.76 -8.66 6.66
N PRO A 155 -19.02 -9.54 7.67
CA PRO A 155 -18.82 -9.21 9.09
C PRO A 155 -17.38 -8.76 9.42
N ILE A 156 -16.37 -9.30 8.75
CA ILE A 156 -14.98 -8.95 9.00
C ILE A 156 -14.69 -7.46 8.74
N TYR A 157 -15.28 -6.90 7.68
CA TYR A 157 -15.11 -5.48 7.36
C TYR A 157 -15.90 -4.58 8.32
N GLN A 158 -17.03 -5.07 8.83
CA GLN A 158 -17.77 -4.37 9.88
C GLN A 158 -16.96 -4.30 11.18
N GLU A 159 -16.30 -5.39 11.57
CA GLU A 159 -15.40 -5.40 12.73
C GLU A 159 -14.23 -4.42 12.57
N LEU A 160 -13.60 -4.41 11.39
CA LEU A 160 -12.50 -3.50 11.09
C LEU A 160 -12.96 -2.04 11.11
N TYR A 161 -14.13 -1.76 10.55
CA TYR A 161 -14.74 -0.42 10.56
C TYR A 161 -15.03 0.04 11.99
N GLN A 162 -15.57 -0.84 12.84
CA GLN A 162 -15.84 -0.52 14.25
C GLN A 162 -14.56 -0.27 15.04
N LYS A 163 -13.49 -1.00 14.77
CA LYS A 163 -12.19 -0.74 15.38
C LYS A 163 -11.61 0.62 14.98
N ASP A 164 -11.83 1.07 13.74
CA ASP A 164 -11.43 2.40 13.30
C ASP A 164 -12.19 3.49 14.07
N LEU A 165 -13.50 3.36 14.21
CA LEU A 165 -14.31 4.31 14.98
C LEU A 165 -13.84 4.39 16.43
N ASN A 166 -13.59 3.26 17.07
CA ASN A 166 -13.12 3.21 18.45
C ASN A 166 -11.74 3.89 18.61
N ARG A 167 -10.83 3.72 17.65
CA ARG A 167 -9.54 4.42 17.66
C ARG A 167 -9.71 5.93 17.51
N GLN A 168 -10.54 6.39 16.59
CA GLN A 168 -10.80 7.82 16.39
C GLN A 168 -11.38 8.47 17.65
N MET A 169 -12.25 7.75 18.37
CA MET A 169 -12.80 8.23 19.63
C MET A 169 -11.75 8.27 20.76
N SER A 170 -10.79 7.34 20.75
CA SER A 170 -9.68 7.29 21.72
C SER A 170 -8.64 8.39 21.48
N ASP A 171 -8.35 8.68 20.22
CA ASP A 171 -7.36 9.71 19.85
C ASP A 171 -7.93 11.13 19.92
N GLY A 172 -9.24 11.29 20.09
CA GLY A 172 -9.95 12.57 20.24
C GLY A 172 -9.98 13.12 21.69
N TYR A 173 -9.38 12.40 22.60
CA TYR A 173 -9.17 12.83 23.99
C TYR A 173 -7.68 13.04 24.21
#